data_8285058bd2d262e42f6ee03f6b43877a
#
_entry.id   8285058bd2d262e42f6ee03f6b43877a
#
_cell.length_a   1.000
_cell.length_b   1.000
_cell.length_c   1.000
_cell.angle_alpha   90.00
_cell.angle_beta   90.00
_cell.angle_gamma   90.00
#
_symmetry.space_group_name_H-M   'P 1'
#
loop_
_entity.id
_entity.type
_entity.pdbx_description
1 polymer ?
#
loop_
_entity_poly.entity_id
_entity_poly.type
_entity_poly.pdbx_seq_one_letter_code
_entity_poly.pdbx_strand_id
1 'polypeptide(L)'
;MPDFTASAQYNWNANSHLKLAAIVRSMTYSSSVDNKAHSKAGYGLQASTSFNVTPKWQVYGQVNHGKGIGQYLNDLSNLNVDIVPNPEKEGRMQTLPMLGWFAGLQYNISKNVFVSGTYSLSRLYSEHTYPSDEPDMYRKGQYLVANLFWNVTSNLQVGAEYLRGWRTDFSSNPRHANRMNA
;
A
#
# COMPACT_ATOMS: atom_id res chain seq x y z
N MET A 1 -7.39 -21.64 -3.90
CA MET A 1 -6.15 -21.81 -4.67
C MET A 1 -5.12 -20.89 -4.05
N PRO A 2 -3.85 -21.26 -3.86
CA PRO A 2 -2.83 -20.36 -3.32
C PRO A 2 -2.55 -19.18 -4.26
N ASP A 3 -2.07 -18.08 -3.68
CA ASP A 3 -1.59 -16.93 -4.45
C ASP A 3 -0.21 -17.25 -5.04
N PHE A 4 0.01 -16.90 -6.30
CA PHE A 4 1.28 -17.08 -6.97
C PHE A 4 2.00 -15.75 -7.11
N THR A 5 3.26 -15.71 -6.68
CA THR A 5 4.09 -14.52 -6.78
C THR A 5 5.39 -14.81 -7.51
N ALA A 6 5.85 -13.84 -8.29
CA ALA A 6 7.16 -13.85 -8.90
C ALA A 6 7.83 -12.49 -8.73
N SER A 7 9.15 -12.48 -8.55
CA SER A 7 9.89 -11.21 -8.46
C SER A 7 11.30 -11.35 -9.04
N ALA A 8 11.81 -10.24 -9.56
CA ALA A 8 13.18 -10.06 -9.97
C ALA A 8 13.76 -8.82 -9.34
N GLN A 9 15.02 -8.89 -8.90
CA GLN A 9 15.73 -7.76 -8.31
C GLN A 9 17.09 -7.61 -8.98
N TYR A 10 17.40 -6.37 -9.34
CA TYR A 10 18.69 -5.96 -9.84
C TYR A 10 19.38 -5.03 -8.82
N ASN A 11 20.58 -5.41 -8.39
CA ASN A 11 21.41 -4.61 -7.49
C ASN A 11 22.60 -4.08 -8.29
N TRP A 12 22.75 -2.74 -8.37
CA TRP A 12 23.93 -2.14 -9.05
C TRP A 12 25.04 -1.73 -8.08
N ASN A 13 24.75 -1.75 -6.78
CA ASN A 13 25.74 -1.71 -5.70
C ASN A 13 25.13 -2.26 -4.40
N ALA A 14 25.91 -2.29 -3.30
CA ALA A 14 25.50 -2.89 -2.04
C ALA A 14 24.23 -2.25 -1.40
N ASN A 15 23.97 -0.98 -1.71
CA ASN A 15 22.89 -0.21 -1.08
C ASN A 15 21.83 0.27 -2.08
N SER A 16 21.89 -0.25 -3.32
CA SER A 16 21.01 0.23 -4.38
C SER A 16 20.42 -0.92 -5.18
N HIS A 17 19.10 -0.92 -5.30
CA HIS A 17 18.38 -1.96 -6.04
C HIS A 17 17.14 -1.41 -6.72
N LEU A 18 16.72 -2.14 -7.74
CA LEU A 18 15.39 -2.08 -8.34
C LEU A 18 14.79 -3.48 -8.25
N LYS A 19 13.59 -3.59 -7.69
CA LYS A 19 12.84 -4.84 -7.63
C LYS A 19 11.51 -4.67 -8.35
N LEU A 20 11.18 -5.64 -9.20
CA LEU A 20 9.88 -5.80 -9.82
C LEU A 20 9.25 -7.08 -9.30
N ALA A 21 7.97 -7.05 -9.00
CA ALA A 21 7.22 -8.22 -8.56
C ALA A 21 5.82 -8.24 -9.18
N ALA A 22 5.26 -9.43 -9.33
CA ALA A 22 3.91 -9.65 -9.78
C ALA A 22 3.22 -10.68 -8.90
N ILE A 23 1.91 -10.56 -8.77
CA ILE A 23 1.04 -11.51 -8.07
C ILE A 23 -0.18 -11.84 -8.93
N VAL A 24 -0.60 -13.10 -8.88
CA VAL A 24 -1.89 -13.58 -9.42
C VAL A 24 -2.59 -14.37 -8.33
N ARG A 25 -3.88 -14.11 -8.15
CA ARG A 25 -4.73 -14.67 -7.10
C ARG A 25 -5.99 -15.28 -7.69
N SER A 26 -6.55 -16.29 -7.01
CA SER A 26 -7.87 -16.83 -7.30
C SER A 26 -8.69 -16.83 -6.01
N MET A 27 -9.67 -15.94 -5.94
CA MET A 27 -10.53 -15.76 -4.78
C MET A 27 -11.86 -16.44 -5.04
N THR A 28 -12.25 -17.38 -4.16
CA THR A 28 -13.48 -18.15 -4.29
C THR A 28 -14.57 -17.54 -3.41
N TYR A 29 -15.78 -17.46 -3.92
CA TYR A 29 -16.97 -17.00 -3.22
C TYR A 29 -18.17 -17.89 -3.54
N SER A 30 -19.16 -17.94 -2.65
CA SER A 30 -20.43 -18.62 -2.88
C SER A 30 -21.48 -17.59 -3.32
N SER A 31 -22.16 -17.86 -4.42
CA SER A 31 -23.26 -17.04 -4.89
C SER A 31 -24.56 -17.49 -4.24
N SER A 32 -25.32 -16.54 -3.69
CA SER A 32 -26.66 -16.80 -3.13
C SER A 32 -27.74 -17.02 -4.20
N VAL A 33 -27.46 -16.69 -5.46
CA VAL A 33 -28.42 -16.79 -6.56
C VAL A 33 -28.48 -18.22 -7.12
N ASP A 34 -27.33 -18.84 -7.33
CA ASP A 34 -27.24 -20.18 -7.92
C ASP A 34 -26.72 -21.26 -6.97
N ASN A 35 -26.43 -20.90 -5.71
CA ASN A 35 -25.85 -21.75 -4.67
C ASN A 35 -24.57 -22.49 -5.11
N LYS A 36 -23.79 -21.88 -6.00
CA LYS A 36 -22.55 -22.45 -6.52
C LYS A 36 -21.33 -21.62 -6.07
N ALA A 37 -20.21 -22.33 -5.97
CA ALA A 37 -18.92 -21.68 -5.78
C ALA A 37 -18.40 -21.12 -7.11
N HIS A 38 -18.02 -19.85 -7.09
CA HIS A 38 -17.41 -19.14 -8.22
C HIS A 38 -16.02 -18.63 -7.82
N SER A 39 -15.19 -18.38 -8.80
CA SER A 39 -13.86 -17.81 -8.58
C SER A 39 -13.72 -16.49 -9.35
N LYS A 40 -12.98 -15.54 -8.73
CA LYS A 40 -12.59 -14.29 -9.35
C LYS A 40 -11.08 -14.12 -9.29
N ALA A 41 -10.47 -13.83 -10.43
CA ALA A 41 -9.03 -13.56 -10.48
C ALA A 41 -8.72 -12.15 -9.98
N GLY A 42 -7.65 -12.05 -9.18
CA GLY A 42 -6.97 -10.81 -8.83
C GLY A 42 -5.55 -10.83 -9.36
N TYR A 43 -4.96 -9.68 -9.59
CA TYR A 43 -3.59 -9.53 -10.05
C TYR A 43 -2.99 -8.21 -9.58
N GLY A 44 -1.67 -8.17 -9.43
CA GLY A 44 -0.97 -6.96 -9.05
C GLY A 44 0.47 -6.93 -9.55
N LEU A 45 0.96 -5.73 -9.73
CA LEU A 45 2.34 -5.41 -10.07
C LEU A 45 2.92 -4.50 -9.01
N GLN A 46 4.19 -4.70 -8.70
CA GLN A 46 4.96 -3.88 -7.77
C GLN A 46 6.27 -3.48 -8.43
N ALA A 47 6.67 -2.23 -8.24
CA ALA A 47 8.03 -1.78 -8.44
C ALA A 47 8.53 -1.10 -7.17
N SER A 48 9.74 -1.41 -6.72
CA SER A 48 10.36 -0.76 -5.57
C SER A 48 11.84 -0.53 -5.81
N THR A 49 12.35 0.55 -5.22
CA THR A 49 13.75 0.94 -5.35
C THR A 49 14.24 1.57 -4.05
N SER A 50 15.53 1.41 -3.82
CA SER A 50 16.30 2.18 -2.85
C SER A 50 17.67 2.44 -3.45
N PHE A 51 18.18 3.67 -3.34
CA PHE A 51 19.52 4.00 -3.79
C PHE A 51 20.10 5.21 -3.08
N ASN A 52 21.42 5.24 -2.98
CA ASN A 52 22.16 6.37 -2.46
C ASN A 52 22.48 7.36 -3.58
N VAL A 53 21.93 8.58 -3.50
CA VAL A 53 22.28 9.70 -4.39
C VAL A 53 23.67 10.22 -4.06
N THR A 54 23.98 10.29 -2.76
CA THR A 54 25.29 10.63 -2.21
C THR A 54 25.54 9.77 -0.95
N PRO A 55 26.74 9.78 -0.34
CA PRO A 55 26.96 9.09 0.92
C PRO A 55 26.04 9.52 2.07
N LYS A 56 25.45 10.72 1.99
CA LYS A 56 24.53 11.27 2.99
C LYS A 56 23.06 11.12 2.61
N TRP A 57 22.71 11.02 1.33
CA TRP A 57 21.33 11.01 0.87
C TRP A 57 20.94 9.68 0.26
N GLN A 58 19.88 9.10 0.80
CA GLN A 58 19.24 7.90 0.27
C GLN A 58 17.80 8.22 -0.16
N VAL A 59 17.42 7.74 -1.33
CA VAL A 59 16.05 7.77 -1.87
C VAL A 59 15.49 6.37 -1.83
N TYR A 60 14.22 6.24 -1.45
CA TYR A 60 13.52 4.96 -1.51
C TYR A 60 12.06 5.16 -1.89
N GLY A 61 11.48 4.14 -2.49
CA GLY A 61 10.07 4.18 -2.86
C GLY A 61 9.56 2.86 -3.40
N GLN A 62 8.24 2.77 -3.43
CA GLN A 62 7.51 1.63 -3.93
C GLN A 62 6.19 2.06 -4.53
N VAL A 63 5.76 1.39 -5.58
CA VAL A 63 4.41 1.48 -6.14
C VAL A 63 3.84 0.08 -6.33
N ASN A 64 2.57 -0.09 -5.97
CA ASN A 64 1.77 -1.29 -6.18
C ASN A 64 0.51 -0.90 -6.93
N HIS A 65 0.18 -1.61 -7.99
CA HIS A 65 -1.04 -1.41 -8.74
C HIS A 65 -1.64 -2.75 -9.15
N GLY A 66 -2.96 -2.88 -9.06
CA GLY A 66 -3.65 -4.11 -9.47
C GLY A 66 -5.13 -4.10 -9.14
N LYS A 67 -5.75 -5.27 -9.27
CA LYS A 67 -7.15 -5.53 -8.90
C LYS A 67 -7.22 -6.70 -7.90
N GLY A 68 -7.98 -6.52 -6.81
CA GLY A 68 -8.14 -7.56 -5.79
C GLY A 68 -6.86 -7.84 -5.00
N ILE A 69 -6.09 -6.80 -4.68
CA ILE A 69 -4.83 -6.85 -3.93
C ILE A 69 -4.88 -6.05 -2.62
N GLY A 70 -6.09 -5.74 -2.12
CA GLY A 70 -6.28 -4.95 -0.89
C GLY A 70 -5.60 -5.56 0.32
N GLN A 71 -5.58 -6.89 0.42
CA GLN A 71 -4.87 -7.60 1.49
C GLN A 71 -3.37 -7.26 1.56
N TYR A 72 -2.76 -6.83 0.45
CA TYR A 72 -1.34 -6.45 0.35
C TYR A 72 -1.10 -4.94 0.48
N LEU A 73 -2.16 -4.15 0.70
CA LEU A 73 -2.11 -2.71 0.94
C LEU A 73 -2.61 -2.42 2.36
N ASN A 74 -1.74 -1.91 3.22
CA ASN A 74 -1.98 -1.76 4.66
C ASN A 74 -3.36 -1.14 5.00
N ASP A 75 -3.71 -0.03 4.35
CA ASP A 75 -4.98 0.67 4.61
C ASP A 75 -6.21 -0.09 4.11
N LEU A 76 -6.04 -1.04 3.20
CA LEU A 76 -7.12 -1.80 2.58
C LEU A 76 -7.25 -3.22 3.12
N SER A 77 -6.25 -3.73 3.84
CA SER A 77 -6.14 -5.15 4.23
C SER A 77 -7.31 -5.65 5.10
N ASN A 78 -7.91 -4.77 5.90
CA ASN A 78 -9.03 -5.11 6.79
C ASN A 78 -10.40 -4.65 6.27
N LEU A 79 -10.48 -4.13 5.04
CA LEU A 79 -11.72 -3.57 4.50
C LEU A 79 -12.52 -4.57 3.63
N ASN A 80 -12.00 -5.79 3.42
CA ASN A 80 -12.61 -6.83 2.61
C ASN A 80 -12.98 -6.39 1.17
N VAL A 81 -12.14 -5.53 0.58
CA VAL A 81 -12.37 -4.91 -0.74
C VAL A 81 -11.70 -5.65 -1.89
N ASP A 82 -11.10 -6.81 -1.64
CA ASP A 82 -10.46 -7.63 -2.68
C ASP A 82 -11.48 -8.11 -3.72
N ILE A 83 -12.63 -8.61 -3.25
CA ILE A 83 -13.80 -8.92 -4.06
C ILE A 83 -15.03 -8.29 -3.41
N VAL A 84 -15.85 -7.66 -4.21
CA VAL A 84 -17.08 -6.97 -3.78
C VAL A 84 -18.24 -7.37 -4.67
N PRO A 85 -19.51 -7.28 -4.21
CA PRO A 85 -20.66 -7.49 -5.08
C PRO A 85 -20.60 -6.61 -6.32
N ASN A 86 -20.99 -7.17 -7.47
CA ASN A 86 -21.12 -6.40 -8.69
C ASN A 86 -22.55 -5.82 -8.79
N PRO A 87 -22.73 -4.49 -8.73
CA PRO A 87 -24.07 -3.89 -8.75
C PRO A 87 -24.84 -4.13 -10.05
N GLU A 88 -24.13 -4.41 -11.16
CA GLU A 88 -24.73 -4.63 -12.48
C GLU A 88 -25.07 -6.11 -12.74
N LYS A 89 -24.56 -7.03 -11.89
CA LYS A 89 -24.72 -8.49 -12.09
C LYS A 89 -25.02 -9.18 -10.78
N GLU A 90 -26.28 -9.45 -10.52
CA GLU A 90 -26.75 -10.14 -9.33
C GLU A 90 -26.01 -11.47 -9.09
N GLY A 91 -25.63 -11.74 -7.85
CA GLY A 91 -24.90 -12.96 -7.45
C GLY A 91 -23.48 -13.06 -7.97
N ARG A 92 -22.94 -12.01 -8.62
CA ARG A 92 -21.55 -11.99 -9.09
C ARG A 92 -20.70 -11.02 -8.28
N MET A 93 -19.43 -11.41 -8.09
CA MET A 93 -18.44 -10.56 -7.45
C MET A 93 -17.50 -9.94 -8.50
N GLN A 94 -16.93 -8.79 -8.16
CA GLN A 94 -15.92 -8.10 -8.96
C GLN A 94 -14.70 -7.76 -8.09
N THR A 95 -13.55 -7.57 -8.73
CA THR A 95 -12.33 -7.06 -8.11
C THR A 95 -12.22 -5.57 -8.41
N LEU A 96 -11.84 -4.76 -7.42
CA LEU A 96 -11.67 -3.32 -7.61
C LEU A 96 -10.22 -2.97 -7.95
N PRO A 97 -9.98 -1.95 -8.80
CA PRO A 97 -8.65 -1.42 -9.03
C PRO A 97 -8.12 -0.70 -7.78
N MET A 98 -6.84 -0.88 -7.50
CA MET A 98 -6.16 -0.34 -6.32
C MET A 98 -4.79 0.18 -6.68
N LEU A 99 -4.37 1.24 -5.99
CA LEU A 99 -3.04 1.82 -6.09
C LEU A 99 -2.52 2.11 -4.69
N GLY A 100 -1.31 1.68 -4.40
CA GLY A 100 -0.57 2.10 -3.22
C GLY A 100 0.83 2.52 -3.62
N TRP A 101 1.33 3.63 -3.09
CA TRP A 101 2.72 4.02 -3.30
C TRP A 101 3.26 4.82 -2.14
N PHE A 102 4.56 4.80 -1.97
CA PHE A 102 5.29 5.73 -1.12
C PHE A 102 6.60 6.14 -1.76
N ALA A 103 7.07 7.34 -1.39
CA ALA A 103 8.40 7.82 -1.70
C ALA A 103 8.97 8.53 -0.48
N GLY A 104 10.25 8.34 -0.23
CA GLY A 104 10.92 8.91 0.92
C GLY A 104 12.38 9.24 0.66
N LEU A 105 12.87 10.11 1.53
CA LEU A 105 14.25 10.55 1.58
C LEU A 105 14.80 10.31 2.98
N GLN A 106 16.04 9.85 3.05
CA GLN A 106 16.82 9.80 4.30
C GLN A 106 18.06 10.68 4.15
N TYR A 107 18.37 11.43 5.19
CA TYR A 107 19.60 12.20 5.29
C TYR A 107 20.39 11.77 6.53
N ASN A 108 21.62 11.31 6.31
CA ASN A 108 22.54 10.92 7.35
C ASN A 108 23.28 12.16 7.85
N ILE A 109 22.87 12.67 9.01
CA ILE A 109 23.50 13.81 9.68
C ILE A 109 24.92 13.45 10.12
N SER A 110 25.04 12.25 10.71
CA SER A 110 26.31 11.67 11.14
C SER A 110 26.29 10.14 10.91
N LYS A 111 27.34 9.44 11.34
CA LYS A 111 27.37 7.97 11.30
C LYS A 111 26.29 7.32 12.16
N ASN A 112 25.82 8.02 13.19
CA ASN A 112 24.91 7.48 14.18
C ASN A 112 23.53 8.16 14.18
N VAL A 113 23.36 9.28 13.47
CA VAL A 113 22.11 10.06 13.49
C VAL A 113 21.63 10.28 12.06
N PHE A 114 20.36 9.99 11.81
CA PHE A 114 19.72 10.28 10.54
C PHE A 114 18.28 10.76 10.73
N VAL A 115 17.82 11.49 9.75
CA VAL A 115 16.42 11.91 9.60
C VAL A 115 15.85 11.31 8.33
N SER A 116 14.55 11.03 8.33
CA SER A 116 13.84 10.62 7.12
C SER A 116 12.49 11.29 7.01
N GLY A 117 12.06 11.48 5.78
CA GLY A 117 10.72 11.94 5.44
C GLY A 117 10.11 11.03 4.40
N THR A 118 8.86 10.60 4.60
CA THR A 118 8.14 9.72 3.69
C THR A 118 6.73 10.25 3.45
N TYR A 119 6.33 10.28 2.19
CA TYR A 119 4.94 10.49 1.83
C TYR A 119 4.39 9.24 1.17
N SER A 120 3.17 8.85 1.54
CA SER A 120 2.49 7.69 1.01
C SER A 120 1.03 7.95 0.66
N LEU A 121 0.54 7.17 -0.28
CA LEU A 121 -0.85 7.17 -0.71
C LEU A 121 -1.33 5.75 -0.95
N SER A 122 -2.53 5.45 -0.46
CA SER A 122 -3.30 4.26 -0.79
C SER A 122 -4.65 4.70 -1.36
N ARG A 123 -5.09 4.10 -2.47
CA ARG A 123 -6.32 4.48 -3.16
C ARG A 123 -7.07 3.27 -3.69
N LEU A 124 -8.37 3.26 -3.41
CA LEU A 124 -9.36 2.37 -3.99
C LEU A 124 -10.10 3.12 -5.10
N TYR A 125 -10.26 2.50 -6.26
CA TYR A 125 -11.00 3.08 -7.39
C TYR A 125 -12.39 2.44 -7.50
N SER A 126 -13.35 3.23 -7.89
CA SER A 126 -14.68 2.75 -8.26
C SER A 126 -14.62 1.97 -9.58
N GLU A 127 -15.43 0.92 -9.69
CA GLU A 127 -15.67 0.16 -10.92
C GLU A 127 -17.11 -0.36 -10.91
N HIS A 128 -17.79 -0.33 -12.06
CA HIS A 128 -19.19 -0.77 -12.19
C HIS A 128 -20.11 -0.17 -11.11
N THR A 129 -20.09 1.16 -10.99
CA THR A 129 -20.89 1.94 -10.02
C THR A 129 -20.65 1.61 -8.53
N TYR A 130 -19.70 0.72 -8.19
CA TYR A 130 -19.34 0.42 -6.81
C TYR A 130 -18.43 1.51 -6.22
N PRO A 131 -18.64 1.97 -4.96
CA PRO A 131 -19.79 1.69 -4.09
C PRO A 131 -20.98 2.60 -4.45
N SER A 132 -22.14 2.03 -4.71
CA SER A 132 -23.38 2.79 -5.03
C SER A 132 -24.05 3.33 -3.76
N ASP A 133 -24.05 2.54 -2.68
CA ASP A 133 -24.88 2.77 -1.50
C ASP A 133 -24.08 2.99 -0.19
N GLU A 134 -22.76 3.00 -0.25
CA GLU A 134 -21.89 3.19 0.92
C GLU A 134 -20.95 4.40 0.74
N PRO A 135 -21.46 5.63 0.87
CA PRO A 135 -20.68 6.84 0.64
C PRO A 135 -19.49 7.00 1.61
N ASP A 136 -19.57 6.43 2.81
CA ASP A 136 -18.53 6.48 3.83
C ASP A 136 -17.42 5.43 3.64
N MET A 137 -17.50 4.62 2.55
CA MET A 137 -16.46 3.66 2.23
C MET A 137 -15.15 4.37 1.91
N TYR A 138 -14.06 3.75 2.36
CA TYR A 138 -12.70 4.23 2.11
C TYR A 138 -12.41 4.41 0.61
N ARG A 139 -11.95 5.59 0.24
CA ARG A 139 -11.52 5.92 -1.11
C ARG A 139 -10.00 6.12 -1.20
N LYS A 140 -9.43 6.87 -0.24
CA LYS A 140 -8.03 7.28 -0.27
C LYS A 140 -7.50 7.57 1.13
N GLY A 141 -6.30 7.07 1.42
CA GLY A 141 -5.48 7.44 2.57
C GLY A 141 -4.16 8.04 2.13
N GLN A 142 -3.67 9.01 2.85
CA GLN A 142 -2.39 9.67 2.62
C GLN A 142 -1.69 9.86 3.95
N TYR A 143 -0.36 9.72 3.96
CA TYR A 143 0.43 9.91 5.17
C TYR A 143 1.69 10.70 4.84
N LEU A 144 2.01 11.63 5.72
CA LEU A 144 3.31 12.29 5.79
C LEU A 144 3.96 11.86 7.10
N VAL A 145 5.14 11.28 7.00
CA VAL A 145 5.91 10.81 8.15
C VAL A 145 7.25 11.50 8.16
N ALA A 146 7.67 11.99 9.33
CA ALA A 146 9.00 12.54 9.57
C ALA A 146 9.60 11.84 10.79
N ASN A 147 10.83 11.34 10.64
CA ASN A 147 11.53 10.57 11.66
C ASN A 147 12.91 11.18 11.97
N LEU A 148 13.31 11.06 13.22
CA LEU A 148 14.68 11.26 13.70
C LEU A 148 15.10 9.97 14.41
N PHE A 149 16.24 9.40 14.02
CA PHE A 149 16.81 8.20 14.64
C PHE A 149 18.23 8.44 15.10
N TRP A 150 18.55 7.88 16.25
CA TRP A 150 19.89 7.86 16.84
C TRP A 150 20.30 6.43 17.21
N ASN A 151 21.34 5.92 16.57
CA ASN A 151 22.00 4.67 16.93
C ASN A 151 22.92 4.94 18.13
N VAL A 152 22.41 4.70 19.34
CA VAL A 152 23.16 4.94 20.60
C VAL A 152 24.34 3.98 20.70
N THR A 153 24.12 2.72 20.32
CA THR A 153 25.13 1.68 20.19
C THR A 153 24.87 0.87 18.91
N SER A 154 25.71 -0.14 18.61
CA SER A 154 25.47 -1.07 17.49
C SER A 154 24.16 -1.86 17.60
N ASN A 155 23.62 -2.00 18.82
CA ASN A 155 22.45 -2.83 19.12
C ASN A 155 21.27 -2.05 19.70
N LEU A 156 21.42 -0.73 19.90
CA LEU A 156 20.38 0.14 20.45
C LEU A 156 20.17 1.35 19.56
N GLN A 157 18.94 1.47 19.03
CA GLN A 157 18.48 2.65 18.32
C GLN A 157 17.28 3.26 19.07
N VAL A 158 17.28 4.57 19.21
CA VAL A 158 16.14 5.36 19.69
C VAL A 158 15.66 6.28 18.59
N GLY A 159 14.39 6.64 18.60
CA GLY A 159 13.85 7.49 17.55
C GLY A 159 12.61 8.24 17.99
N ALA A 160 12.31 9.30 17.27
CA ALA A 160 11.06 10.03 17.37
C ALA A 160 10.42 10.13 15.99
N GLU A 161 9.11 9.96 15.94
CA GLU A 161 8.31 10.02 14.72
C GLU A 161 7.16 11.01 14.88
N TYR A 162 6.96 11.82 13.85
CA TYR A 162 5.73 12.57 13.63
C TYR A 162 5.01 12.03 12.39
N LEU A 163 3.74 11.67 12.54
CA LEU A 163 2.89 11.19 11.49
C LEU A 163 1.66 12.08 11.36
N ARG A 164 1.37 12.50 10.13
CA ARG A 164 0.11 13.16 9.76
C ARG A 164 -0.59 12.34 8.69
N GLY A 165 -1.84 11.93 8.98
CA GLY A 165 -2.66 11.14 8.09
C GLY A 165 -3.91 11.88 7.63
N TRP A 166 -4.32 11.61 6.40
CA TRP A 166 -5.59 12.07 5.81
C TRP A 166 -6.32 10.87 5.23
N ARG A 167 -7.60 10.78 5.51
CA ARG A 167 -8.50 9.82 4.88
C ARG A 167 -9.61 10.57 4.15
N THR A 168 -9.94 10.12 2.96
CA THR A 168 -11.08 10.61 2.18
C THR A 168 -11.93 9.42 1.79
N ASP A 169 -13.21 9.50 2.05
CA ASP A 169 -14.21 8.50 1.69
C ASP A 169 -14.80 8.82 0.31
N PHE A 170 -15.65 7.95 -0.25
CA PHE A 170 -16.28 8.20 -1.55
C PHE A 170 -17.26 9.40 -1.49
N SER A 171 -17.81 9.73 -0.34
CA SER A 171 -18.58 10.96 -0.09
C SER A 171 -17.75 12.26 -0.12
N SER A 172 -16.42 12.12 -0.35
CA SER A 172 -15.46 13.25 -0.41
C SER A 172 -15.26 14.01 0.90
N ASN A 173 -15.63 13.43 2.04
CA ASN A 173 -15.39 14.00 3.37
C ASN A 173 -13.95 13.72 3.81
N PRO A 174 -13.06 14.73 3.90
CA PRO A 174 -11.70 14.54 4.37
C PRO A 174 -11.68 14.49 5.90
N ARG A 175 -10.99 13.50 6.46
CA ARG A 175 -10.65 13.40 7.89
C ARG A 175 -9.14 13.39 8.02
N HIS A 176 -8.62 13.93 9.12
CA HIS A 176 -7.18 13.91 9.38
C HIS A 176 -6.87 13.62 10.84
N ALA A 177 -5.69 13.10 11.08
CA ALA A 177 -5.17 12.85 12.42
C ALA A 177 -3.65 13.07 12.44
N ASN A 178 -3.15 13.40 13.64
CA ASN A 178 -1.73 13.51 13.91
C ASN A 178 -1.35 12.53 15.01
N ARG A 179 -0.13 11.99 14.95
CA ARG A 179 0.42 11.09 15.94
C ARG A 179 1.90 11.40 16.16
N MET A 180 2.34 11.34 17.41
CA MET A 180 3.75 11.37 17.79
C MET A 180 4.09 10.05 18.48
N ASN A 181 5.22 9.47 18.15
CA ASN A 181 5.79 8.27 18.75
C ASN A 181 7.22 8.57 19.18
N ALA A 182 7.69 7.95 20.25
CA ALA A 182 9.05 8.00 20.73
C ALA A 182 9.46 6.65 21.34
#